data_f4deb01249f48135245320570cdb607c
#
_entry.id   f4deb01249f48135245320570cdb607c
#
_cell.length_a   1.000
_cell.length_b   1.000
_cell.length_c   1.000
_cell.angle_alpha   90.00
_cell.angle_beta   90.00
_cell.angle_gamma   90.00
#
_symmetry.space_group_name_H-M   'P 1'
#
loop_
_entity.id
_entity.type
_entity.pdbx_description
1 polymer ?
#
loop_
_entity_poly.entity_id
_entity_poly.type
_entity_poly.pdbx_seq_one_letter_code
_entity_poly.pdbx_strand_id
1 'polypeptide(L)'
;KRRQKANSSEVMNIIGDVRGKKVILFDDMVDTGGSLCGAAKALVEIGGTDEAPEVRLLAFEDRPWPEDVREQIFPLFRPETATVDKIGYMNFLMGEIYAQSVVSVVEKAGLTLADVDLIGSHGQTIWHAPEPCEKDGFPVRFTVQIGEGAVIAARTGVTTVSDFRVADMAVGGQGAPLVPFSEYMLYRRPGETILLQNIGGIGNMTVLPGDEGPEAVYAFDTGPGNMIIDAVVSALTGGEKTYDAGGAMASEGKVDQDLLAMLQQDAYYTMPLPKTTGRERFGIQYVDQILDYQRIHGLSNADLLATVTDLTAWSIADAYARYVLPKRQATELVVGGGGSARFRHTHNEAHA
;
A
#
# COMPACT_ATOMS: atom_id res chain seq x y z
N LYS A 1 -24.45 15.53 4.31
CA LYS A 1 -25.57 14.55 4.27
C LYS A 1 -25.27 13.41 5.24
N ARG A 2 -26.25 13.02 6.08
CA ARG A 2 -26.10 11.96 7.08
C ARG A 2 -25.92 10.60 6.42
N ARG A 3 -24.90 9.83 6.79
CA ARG A 3 -24.78 8.39 6.49
C ARG A 3 -25.92 7.63 7.18
N GLN A 4 -26.65 6.82 6.42
CA GLN A 4 -27.74 5.98 6.96
C GLN A 4 -27.30 4.54 7.29
N LYS A 5 -26.07 4.12 7.00
CA LYS A 5 -25.52 2.81 7.40
C LYS A 5 -24.00 2.88 7.52
N ALA A 6 -23.44 2.16 8.50
CA ALA A 6 -22.02 1.86 8.58
C ALA A 6 -21.59 1.14 7.27
N ASN A 7 -20.45 1.53 6.70
CA ASN A 7 -19.86 1.03 5.45
C ASN A 7 -20.48 1.52 4.12
N SER A 8 -21.18 2.64 4.07
CA SER A 8 -21.41 3.32 2.80
C SER A 8 -20.44 4.51 2.71
N SER A 9 -19.37 4.38 1.91
CA SER A 9 -18.57 5.53 1.48
C SER A 9 -19.44 6.36 0.53
N GLU A 10 -19.95 7.50 1.01
CA GLU A 10 -20.43 8.52 0.06
C GLU A 10 -19.20 9.11 -0.62
N VAL A 11 -19.22 9.04 -1.96
CA VAL A 11 -18.22 9.69 -2.81
C VAL A 11 -18.13 11.16 -2.40
N MET A 12 -16.99 11.55 -1.82
CA MET A 12 -16.69 12.97 -1.67
C MET A 12 -16.31 13.48 -3.06
N ASN A 13 -17.10 14.38 -3.61
CA ASN A 13 -16.80 15.02 -4.87
C ASN A 13 -15.40 15.63 -4.80
N ILE A 14 -14.58 15.41 -5.82
CA ILE A 14 -13.38 16.21 -6.05
C ILE A 14 -13.84 17.66 -6.11
N ILE A 15 -13.40 18.46 -5.11
CA ILE A 15 -13.74 19.87 -5.08
C ILE A 15 -12.78 20.59 -6.03
N GLY A 16 -13.21 20.76 -7.27
CA GLY A 16 -12.46 21.49 -8.30
C GLY A 16 -12.34 20.70 -9.61
N ASP A 17 -12.15 21.41 -10.71
CA ASP A 17 -11.91 20.83 -12.03
C ASP A 17 -10.39 20.57 -12.19
N VAL A 18 -10.02 19.28 -12.27
CA VAL A 18 -8.62 18.83 -12.46
C VAL A 18 -8.31 18.42 -13.89
N ARG A 19 -9.26 18.53 -14.81
CA ARG A 19 -9.08 18.16 -16.22
C ARG A 19 -8.04 19.06 -16.90
N GLY A 20 -7.16 18.44 -17.66
CA GLY A 20 -6.04 19.11 -18.31
C GLY A 20 -4.97 19.60 -17.33
N LYS A 21 -5.04 19.18 -16.06
CA LYS A 21 -4.12 19.58 -14.99
C LYS A 21 -2.95 18.61 -14.87
N LYS A 22 -1.77 19.17 -14.59
CA LYS A 22 -0.61 18.41 -14.18
C LYS A 22 -0.52 18.37 -12.66
N VAL A 23 -0.58 17.18 -12.10
CA VAL A 23 -0.67 16.94 -10.66
C VAL A 23 0.50 16.09 -10.20
N ILE A 24 1.12 16.47 -9.11
CA ILE A 24 2.13 15.65 -8.42
C ILE A 24 1.46 14.98 -7.24
N LEU A 25 1.60 13.66 -7.16
CA LEU A 25 1.12 12.84 -6.05
C LEU A 25 2.32 12.35 -5.24
N PHE A 26 2.27 12.57 -3.94
CA PHE A 26 3.21 12.00 -2.96
C PHE A 26 2.51 10.96 -2.13
N ASP A 27 3.14 9.79 -2.02
CA ASP A 27 2.71 8.73 -1.13
C ASP A 27 3.87 8.34 -0.20
N ASP A 28 3.55 8.05 1.06
CA ASP A 28 4.46 7.43 1.99
C ASP A 28 4.41 5.91 1.78
N MET A 29 5.20 5.40 0.90
CA MET A 29 5.37 3.96 0.82
C MET A 29 6.16 3.48 2.04
N VAL A 30 5.45 3.31 3.16
CA VAL A 30 5.94 2.51 4.28
C VAL A 30 5.79 1.06 3.89
N ASP A 31 6.86 0.48 3.39
CA ASP A 31 6.91 -0.97 3.27
C ASP A 31 6.97 -1.59 4.66
N THR A 32 6.10 -2.57 4.92
CA THR A 32 5.94 -3.28 6.18
C THR A 32 7.17 -4.09 6.60
N GLY A 33 8.27 -4.00 5.89
CA GLY A 33 9.51 -4.75 6.10
C GLY A 33 10.63 -4.08 6.92
N GLY A 34 10.39 -2.93 7.56
CA GLY A 34 11.44 -2.23 8.33
C GLY A 34 12.34 -1.34 7.47
N SER A 35 12.11 -1.26 6.18
CA SER A 35 12.65 -0.24 5.30
C SER A 35 11.58 0.82 5.05
N LEU A 36 11.81 2.01 5.61
CA LEU A 36 11.19 3.20 5.06
C LEU A 36 11.77 3.34 3.65
N CYS A 37 11.04 2.85 2.65
CA CYS A 37 11.32 3.20 1.27
C CYS A 37 11.07 4.70 1.11
N GLY A 38 11.83 5.37 0.28
CA GLY A 38 11.71 6.80 0.06
C GLY A 38 10.30 7.21 -0.39
N ALA A 39 10.00 8.49 -0.35
CA ALA A 39 8.74 9.01 -0.85
C ALA A 39 8.64 8.77 -2.36
N ALA A 40 7.69 7.95 -2.80
CA ALA A 40 7.38 7.78 -4.21
C ALA A 40 6.62 9.02 -4.72
N LYS A 41 7.01 9.51 -5.91
CA LYS A 41 6.44 10.69 -6.52
C LYS A 41 6.08 10.39 -7.96
N ALA A 42 4.85 10.67 -8.31
CA ALA A 42 4.37 10.58 -9.67
C ALA A 42 3.90 11.94 -10.14
N LEU A 43 4.46 12.43 -11.23
CA LEU A 43 3.91 13.56 -11.97
C LEU A 43 3.01 12.99 -13.06
N VAL A 44 1.73 13.36 -13.01
CA VAL A 44 0.71 12.87 -13.92
C VAL A 44 -0.03 14.03 -14.58
N GLU A 45 -0.54 13.79 -15.77
CA GLU A 45 -1.49 14.67 -16.45
C GLU A 45 -2.86 13.99 -16.42
N ILE A 46 -3.88 14.71 -15.98
CA ILE A 46 -5.24 14.21 -15.87
C ILE A 46 -6.06 14.74 -17.04
N GLY A 47 -6.56 13.83 -17.85
CA GLY A 47 -7.45 14.09 -19.00
C GLY A 47 -8.78 13.37 -18.83
N GLY A 48 -9.50 13.18 -19.97
CA GLY A 48 -10.75 12.44 -20.00
C GLY A 48 -11.95 13.23 -19.46
N THR A 49 -12.94 12.52 -18.96
CA THR A 49 -14.16 13.06 -18.33
C THR A 49 -14.22 12.71 -16.86
N ASP A 50 -15.14 13.33 -16.12
CA ASP A 50 -15.36 13.00 -14.68
C ASP A 50 -15.81 11.54 -14.49
N GLU A 51 -16.46 10.94 -15.50
CA GLU A 51 -16.90 9.54 -15.46
C GLU A 51 -15.81 8.55 -15.92
N ALA A 52 -14.85 9.03 -16.73
CA ALA A 52 -13.75 8.25 -17.27
C ALA A 52 -12.48 9.13 -17.32
N PRO A 53 -11.83 9.37 -16.19
CA PRO A 53 -10.58 10.13 -16.14
C PRO A 53 -9.45 9.33 -16.80
N GLU A 54 -8.67 10.01 -17.63
CA GLU A 54 -7.45 9.47 -18.19
C GLU A 54 -6.25 10.03 -17.41
N VAL A 55 -5.36 9.15 -16.96
CA VAL A 55 -4.15 9.54 -16.26
C VAL A 55 -2.92 9.12 -17.04
N ARG A 56 -2.12 10.09 -17.41
CA ARG A 56 -0.84 9.87 -18.09
C ARG A 56 0.32 10.13 -17.14
N LEU A 57 1.09 9.11 -16.82
CA LEU A 57 2.31 9.26 -16.04
C LEU A 57 3.38 10.00 -16.88
N LEU A 58 3.82 11.15 -16.42
CA LEU A 58 4.85 11.97 -17.07
C LEU A 58 6.24 11.65 -16.52
N ALA A 59 6.37 11.51 -15.21
CA ALA A 59 7.59 11.09 -14.54
C ALA A 59 7.27 10.40 -13.22
N PHE A 60 8.15 9.50 -12.83
CA PHE A 60 8.14 8.83 -11.54
C PHE A 60 9.54 8.88 -10.92
N GLU A 61 9.63 9.15 -9.64
CA GLU A 61 10.87 9.12 -8.88
C GLU A 61 10.63 8.43 -7.54
N ASP A 62 11.47 7.45 -7.26
CA ASP A 62 11.66 6.89 -5.93
C ASP A 62 12.95 7.48 -5.36
N ARG A 63 12.84 8.19 -4.23
CA ARG A 63 13.96 8.84 -3.58
C ARG A 63 14.07 8.33 -2.15
N PRO A 64 15.10 7.52 -1.85
CA PRO A 64 15.33 7.04 -0.50
C PRO A 64 15.48 8.19 0.50
N TRP A 65 14.96 7.99 1.72
CA TRP A 65 15.23 8.91 2.81
C TRP A 65 16.74 8.96 3.11
N PRO A 66 17.30 10.15 3.36
CA PRO A 66 18.61 10.23 3.99
C PRO A 66 18.61 9.44 5.29
N GLU A 67 19.70 8.70 5.56
CA GLU A 67 19.75 7.76 6.67
C GLU A 67 19.52 8.45 8.03
N ASP A 68 20.09 9.61 8.23
CA ASP A 68 19.92 10.44 9.42
C ASP A 68 18.48 10.94 9.63
N VAL A 69 17.74 11.19 8.54
CA VAL A 69 16.30 11.52 8.60
C VAL A 69 15.48 10.28 8.94
N ARG A 70 15.77 9.18 8.28
CA ARG A 70 15.10 7.90 8.52
C ARG A 70 15.20 7.45 9.97
N GLU A 71 16.38 7.56 10.58
CA GLU A 71 16.60 7.22 12.00
C GLU A 71 15.77 8.10 12.94
N GLN A 72 15.48 9.33 12.57
CA GLN A 72 14.66 10.24 13.36
C GLN A 72 13.15 10.00 13.23
N ILE A 73 12.69 9.35 12.16
CA ILE A 73 11.26 9.03 11.97
C ILE A 73 10.83 7.88 12.89
N PHE A 74 11.64 6.82 13.04
CA PHE A 74 11.25 5.64 13.84
C PHE A 74 10.85 5.93 15.29
N PRO A 75 11.54 6.82 16.03
CA PRO A 75 11.11 7.19 17.38
C PRO A 75 9.74 7.87 17.45
N LEU A 76 9.24 8.42 16.34
CA LEU A 76 7.93 9.10 16.31
C LEU A 76 6.74 8.13 16.28
N PHE A 77 6.97 6.85 15.98
CA PHE A 77 5.92 5.82 16.04
C PHE A 77 5.59 5.34 17.47
N ARG A 78 6.32 5.83 18.48
CA ARG A 78 6.17 5.41 19.87
C ARG A 78 5.86 6.62 20.75
N PRO A 79 4.72 6.63 21.46
CA PRO A 79 4.35 7.76 22.33
C PRO A 79 5.43 8.14 23.34
N GLU A 80 6.22 7.17 23.83
CA GLU A 80 7.26 7.39 24.84
C GLU A 80 8.46 8.19 24.31
N THR A 81 8.65 8.18 22.99
CA THR A 81 9.79 8.83 22.33
C THR A 81 9.39 9.95 21.37
N ALA A 82 8.10 10.05 21.01
CA ALA A 82 7.51 11.06 20.14
C ALA A 82 7.21 12.35 20.94
N THR A 83 8.21 13.18 21.15
CA THR A 83 8.01 14.47 21.83
C THR A 83 7.54 15.56 20.87
N VAL A 84 6.82 16.56 21.39
CA VAL A 84 6.20 17.64 20.58
C VAL A 84 7.24 18.40 19.74
N ASP A 85 8.42 18.65 20.29
CA ASP A 85 9.52 19.31 19.59
C ASP A 85 10.04 18.47 18.41
N LYS A 86 10.19 17.17 18.61
CA LYS A 86 10.60 16.25 17.53
C LYS A 86 9.55 16.15 16.43
N ILE A 87 8.27 16.02 16.79
CA ILE A 87 7.19 15.98 15.82
C ILE A 87 7.16 17.29 15.02
N GLY A 88 7.22 18.44 15.69
CA GLY A 88 7.22 19.74 15.03
C GLY A 88 8.42 19.92 14.11
N TYR A 89 9.63 19.59 14.57
CA TYR A 89 10.84 19.67 13.74
C TYR A 89 10.74 18.76 12.51
N MET A 90 10.37 17.49 12.71
CA MET A 90 10.27 16.53 11.60
C MET A 90 9.16 16.89 10.62
N ASN A 91 8.03 17.45 11.07
CA ASN A 91 6.96 17.90 10.20
C ASN A 91 7.48 18.93 9.18
N PHE A 92 8.26 19.92 9.63
CA PHE A 92 8.84 20.95 8.76
C PHE A 92 10.00 20.40 7.91
N LEU A 93 10.90 19.60 8.50
CA LEU A 93 12.01 19.00 7.75
C LEU A 93 11.50 18.13 6.58
N MET A 94 10.49 17.34 6.82
CA MET A 94 9.88 16.50 5.77
C MET A 94 9.20 17.35 4.70
N GLY A 95 8.57 18.45 5.07
CA GLY A 95 8.04 19.43 4.12
C GLY A 95 9.13 19.99 3.18
N GLU A 96 10.30 20.33 3.71
CA GLU A 96 11.45 20.77 2.89
C GLU A 96 11.95 19.67 1.94
N ILE A 97 12.07 18.43 2.43
CA ILE A 97 12.51 17.29 1.60
C ILE A 97 11.48 16.98 0.51
N TYR A 98 10.19 17.04 0.81
CA TYR A 98 9.13 16.86 -0.17
C TYR A 98 9.18 17.97 -1.24
N ALA A 99 9.37 19.23 -0.85
CA ALA A 99 9.51 20.33 -1.80
C ALA A 99 10.70 20.14 -2.75
N GLN A 100 11.87 19.73 -2.24
CA GLN A 100 13.02 19.39 -3.10
C GLN A 100 12.70 18.25 -4.06
N SER A 101 11.92 17.31 -3.61
CA SER A 101 11.53 16.16 -4.41
C SER A 101 10.51 16.53 -5.50
N VAL A 102 9.64 17.53 -5.26
CA VAL A 102 8.80 18.12 -6.32
C VAL A 102 9.67 18.68 -7.43
N VAL A 103 10.65 19.49 -7.07
CA VAL A 103 11.58 20.09 -8.07
C VAL A 103 12.24 18.99 -8.90
N SER A 104 12.77 17.96 -8.24
CA SER A 104 13.47 16.85 -8.90
C SER A 104 12.59 16.11 -9.91
N VAL A 105 11.36 15.73 -9.55
CA VAL A 105 10.47 15.00 -10.47
C VAL A 105 9.98 15.87 -11.63
N VAL A 106 9.81 17.17 -11.40
CA VAL A 106 9.45 18.15 -12.44
C VAL A 106 10.58 18.31 -13.45
N GLU A 107 11.81 18.47 -12.97
CA GLU A 107 13.01 18.54 -13.84
C GLU A 107 13.19 17.24 -14.63
N LYS A 108 12.99 16.09 -13.99
CA LYS A 108 13.03 14.77 -14.64
C LYS A 108 12.00 14.63 -15.78
N ALA A 109 10.86 15.27 -15.65
CA ALA A 109 9.84 15.35 -16.71
C ALA A 109 10.20 16.34 -17.83
N GLY A 110 11.26 17.12 -17.69
CA GLY A 110 11.59 18.21 -18.62
C GLY A 110 10.66 19.41 -18.52
N LEU A 111 10.03 19.59 -17.36
CA LEU A 111 9.06 20.65 -17.07
C LEU A 111 9.61 21.66 -16.05
N THR A 112 8.84 22.70 -15.78
CA THR A 112 9.09 23.69 -14.73
C THR A 112 7.96 23.69 -13.71
N LEU A 113 8.17 24.28 -12.53
CA LEU A 113 7.11 24.38 -11.51
C LEU A 113 5.89 25.17 -12.01
N ALA A 114 6.06 26.09 -12.97
CA ALA A 114 4.95 26.82 -13.58
C ALA A 114 4.02 25.93 -14.44
N ASP A 115 4.49 24.74 -14.84
CA ASP A 115 3.71 23.76 -15.59
C ASP A 115 2.90 22.83 -14.68
N VAL A 116 3.05 22.94 -13.35
CA VAL A 116 2.38 22.09 -12.36
C VAL A 116 1.22 22.86 -11.75
N ASP A 117 0.03 22.31 -11.82
CA ASP A 117 -1.18 22.94 -11.31
C ASP A 117 -1.45 22.65 -9.83
N LEU A 118 -1.10 21.42 -9.37
CA LEU A 118 -1.45 20.96 -8.05
C LEU A 118 -0.41 19.95 -7.51
N ILE A 119 -0.20 19.99 -6.21
CA ILE A 119 0.55 18.97 -5.46
C ILE A 119 -0.41 18.33 -4.46
N GLY A 120 -0.52 16.99 -4.48
CA GLY A 120 -1.17 16.21 -3.45
C GLY A 120 -0.11 15.56 -2.56
N SER A 121 -0.15 15.82 -1.25
CA SER A 121 0.80 15.27 -0.28
C SER A 121 0.08 14.47 0.79
N HIS A 122 0.31 13.16 0.84
CA HIS A 122 -0.20 12.30 1.91
C HIS A 122 0.53 12.55 3.24
N GLY A 123 1.81 12.90 3.19
CA GLY A 123 2.67 12.99 4.37
C GLY A 123 3.08 11.62 4.90
N GLN A 124 3.87 11.59 5.97
CA GLN A 124 4.27 10.37 6.67
C GLN A 124 3.35 10.11 7.86
N THR A 125 2.64 9.00 7.83
CA THR A 125 1.81 8.60 8.97
C THR A 125 2.70 8.18 10.14
N ILE A 126 2.53 8.85 11.28
CA ILE A 126 3.20 8.51 12.54
C ILE A 126 2.24 7.96 13.59
N TRP A 127 0.95 8.22 13.43
CA TRP A 127 -0.09 7.68 14.30
C TRP A 127 -1.40 7.52 13.55
N HIS A 128 -2.16 6.47 13.88
CA HIS A 128 -3.47 6.25 13.31
C HIS A 128 -4.38 5.55 14.33
N ALA A 129 -5.46 6.23 14.73
CA ALA A 129 -6.42 5.77 15.72
C ALA A 129 -7.86 5.89 15.17
N PRO A 130 -8.29 4.92 14.31
CA PRO A 130 -9.59 4.96 13.64
C PRO A 130 -10.75 4.61 14.57
N GLU A 131 -10.50 3.89 15.68
CA GLU A 131 -11.51 3.58 16.65
C GLU A 131 -11.78 4.78 17.56
N PRO A 132 -13.06 5.07 17.86
CA PRO A 132 -13.39 6.20 18.71
C PRO A 132 -12.88 5.96 20.14
N CYS A 133 -12.10 6.90 20.64
CA CYS A 133 -11.77 7.00 22.05
C CYS A 133 -12.78 7.95 22.72
N GLU A 134 -13.62 7.44 23.57
CA GLU A 134 -14.53 8.27 24.36
C GLU A 134 -13.79 8.86 25.54
N LYS A 135 -13.25 10.06 25.34
CA LYS A 135 -12.57 10.82 26.36
C LYS A 135 -13.16 12.22 26.40
N ASP A 136 -13.33 12.75 27.60
CA ASP A 136 -13.87 14.10 27.83
C ASP A 136 -15.26 14.34 27.20
N GLY A 137 -16.07 13.28 27.04
CA GLY A 137 -17.43 13.37 26.49
C GLY A 137 -17.53 13.48 24.98
N PHE A 138 -16.43 13.29 24.26
CA PHE A 138 -16.42 13.29 22.80
C PHE A 138 -15.87 11.95 22.26
N PRO A 139 -16.52 11.32 21.28
CA PRO A 139 -15.99 10.16 20.56
C PRO A 139 -14.95 10.63 19.56
N VAL A 140 -13.71 10.78 19.98
CA VAL A 140 -12.61 11.31 19.14
C VAL A 140 -11.91 10.18 18.40
N ARG A 141 -11.79 10.33 17.09
CA ARG A 141 -10.89 9.56 16.21
C ARG A 141 -9.84 10.51 15.66
N PHE A 142 -8.63 10.04 15.52
CA PHE A 142 -7.58 10.91 15.00
C PHE A 142 -6.49 10.15 14.28
N THR A 143 -5.76 10.88 13.46
CA THR A 143 -4.59 10.40 12.72
C THR A 143 -3.59 11.54 12.62
N VAL A 144 -2.32 11.22 12.50
CA VAL A 144 -1.25 12.20 12.38
C VAL A 144 -0.36 11.80 11.23
N GLN A 145 -0.36 12.64 10.19
CA GLN A 145 0.60 12.62 9.10
C GLN A 145 1.49 13.86 9.24
N ILE A 146 2.80 13.69 9.12
CA ILE A 146 3.79 14.78 9.13
C ILE A 146 4.36 15.00 7.73
N GLY A 147 4.83 16.21 7.45
CA GLY A 147 5.27 16.66 6.13
C GLY A 147 4.45 17.87 5.72
N GLU A 148 4.77 19.03 6.35
CA GLU A 148 4.00 20.28 6.34
C GLU A 148 3.68 20.76 4.93
N GLY A 149 2.40 20.69 4.53
CA GLY A 149 1.93 21.12 3.20
C GLY A 149 2.16 22.61 2.92
N ALA A 150 2.10 23.44 3.94
CA ALA A 150 2.39 24.88 3.80
C ALA A 150 3.86 25.15 3.42
N VAL A 151 4.79 24.33 3.92
CA VAL A 151 6.21 24.41 3.53
C VAL A 151 6.36 24.02 2.07
N ILE A 152 5.73 22.92 1.63
CA ILE A 152 5.76 22.49 0.23
C ILE A 152 5.23 23.60 -0.67
N ALA A 153 4.07 24.15 -0.37
CA ALA A 153 3.47 25.24 -1.14
C ALA A 153 4.37 26.50 -1.18
N ALA A 154 4.94 26.89 -0.05
CA ALA A 154 5.81 28.05 0.04
C ALA A 154 7.12 27.91 -0.76
N ARG A 155 7.69 26.71 -0.82
CA ARG A 155 8.94 26.42 -1.54
C ARG A 155 8.75 26.26 -3.04
N THR A 156 7.61 25.70 -3.45
CA THR A 156 7.33 25.40 -4.86
C THR A 156 6.53 26.49 -5.56
N GLY A 157 5.78 27.28 -4.83
CA GLY A 157 4.80 28.23 -5.39
C GLY A 157 3.56 27.55 -5.97
N VAL A 158 3.42 26.24 -5.81
CA VAL A 158 2.30 25.44 -6.35
C VAL A 158 1.27 25.17 -5.25
N THR A 159 -0.01 25.22 -5.60
CA THR A 159 -1.08 24.84 -4.67
C THR A 159 -0.86 23.43 -4.16
N THR A 160 -0.87 23.25 -2.84
CA THR A 160 -0.65 21.94 -2.20
C THR A 160 -1.87 21.54 -1.40
N VAL A 161 -2.33 20.30 -1.59
CA VAL A 161 -3.40 19.66 -0.83
C VAL A 161 -2.78 18.57 0.03
N SER A 162 -3.09 18.57 1.33
CA SER A 162 -2.62 17.62 2.33
C SER A 162 -3.75 17.16 3.22
N ASP A 163 -3.45 16.34 4.25
CA ASP A 163 -4.39 15.91 5.29
C ASP A 163 -5.59 15.09 4.79
N PHE A 164 -5.40 14.26 3.77
CA PHE A 164 -6.46 13.44 3.18
C PHE A 164 -7.16 12.55 4.20
N ARG A 165 -6.39 11.90 5.09
CA ARG A 165 -6.93 11.02 6.14
C ARG A 165 -7.67 11.81 7.21
N VAL A 166 -7.15 12.97 7.59
CA VAL A 166 -7.79 13.88 8.54
C VAL A 166 -9.14 14.35 7.99
N ALA A 167 -9.20 14.69 6.70
CA ALA A 167 -10.43 15.13 6.05
C ALA A 167 -11.52 14.04 6.05
N ASP A 168 -11.17 12.78 5.75
CA ASP A 168 -12.10 11.64 5.79
C ASP A 168 -12.58 11.38 7.23
N MET A 169 -11.68 11.42 8.21
CA MET A 169 -12.03 11.19 9.61
C MET A 169 -12.92 12.31 10.19
N ALA A 170 -12.71 13.55 9.76
CA ALA A 170 -13.52 14.69 10.20
C ALA A 170 -15.00 14.56 9.81
N VAL A 171 -15.29 13.87 8.70
CA VAL A 171 -16.67 13.59 8.26
C VAL A 171 -17.18 12.22 8.70
N GLY A 172 -16.47 11.54 9.60
CA GLY A 172 -16.87 10.28 10.23
C GLY A 172 -16.33 9.03 9.54
N GLY A 173 -15.39 9.15 8.61
CA GLY A 173 -14.64 8.05 8.04
C GLY A 173 -13.60 7.48 9.01
N GLN A 174 -12.89 6.46 8.56
CA GLN A 174 -11.80 5.82 9.30
C GLN A 174 -10.40 6.32 8.87
N GLY A 175 -10.33 7.19 7.86
CA GLY A 175 -9.08 7.69 7.30
C GLY A 175 -8.30 6.64 6.47
N ALA A 176 -8.83 5.42 6.35
CA ALA A 176 -8.28 4.33 5.56
C ALA A 176 -9.39 3.30 5.25
N PRO A 177 -9.30 2.56 4.11
CA PRO A 177 -8.40 2.82 2.99
C PRO A 177 -8.85 4.04 2.16
N LEU A 178 -7.93 4.77 1.57
CA LEU A 178 -8.22 5.87 0.63
C LEU A 178 -8.09 5.43 -0.84
N VAL A 179 -7.20 4.47 -1.10
CA VAL A 179 -6.83 4.00 -2.44
C VAL A 179 -8.01 3.43 -3.24
N PRO A 180 -8.95 2.63 -2.68
CA PRO A 180 -10.04 2.04 -3.45
C PRO A 180 -10.92 3.04 -4.19
N PHE A 181 -11.04 4.26 -3.70
CA PHE A 181 -11.79 5.30 -4.41
C PHE A 181 -11.05 5.77 -5.69
N SER A 182 -9.76 6.04 -5.59
CA SER A 182 -8.95 6.40 -6.75
C SER A 182 -8.85 5.24 -7.74
N GLU A 183 -8.76 4.02 -7.25
CA GLU A 183 -8.78 2.81 -8.07
C GLU A 183 -10.09 2.67 -8.84
N TYR A 184 -11.22 2.89 -8.19
CA TYR A 184 -12.52 2.89 -8.85
C TYR A 184 -12.59 3.94 -9.98
N MET A 185 -12.10 5.14 -9.74
CA MET A 185 -12.08 6.20 -10.73
C MET A 185 -11.19 5.89 -11.94
N LEU A 186 -10.04 5.24 -11.72
CA LEU A 186 -9.01 5.04 -12.74
C LEU A 186 -9.16 3.73 -13.52
N TYR A 187 -9.64 2.67 -12.89
CA TYR A 187 -9.61 1.32 -13.46
C TYR A 187 -10.98 0.75 -13.78
N ARG A 188 -12.08 1.34 -13.26
CA ARG A 188 -13.42 0.85 -13.56
C ARG A 188 -13.69 0.89 -15.06
N ARG A 189 -14.25 -0.19 -15.58
CA ARG A 189 -14.74 -0.29 -16.95
C ARG A 189 -16.14 -0.88 -16.96
N PRO A 190 -17.11 -0.28 -17.68
CA PRO A 190 -18.46 -0.83 -17.81
C PRO A 190 -18.45 -2.27 -18.35
N GLY A 191 -19.25 -3.15 -17.78
CA GLY A 191 -19.33 -4.56 -18.17
C GLY A 191 -18.22 -5.45 -17.65
N GLU A 192 -17.23 -4.90 -16.94
CA GLU A 192 -16.07 -5.65 -16.47
C GLU A 192 -16.00 -5.70 -14.94
N THR A 193 -15.49 -6.80 -14.41
CA THR A 193 -15.07 -6.87 -13.00
C THR A 193 -13.55 -6.92 -12.95
N ILE A 194 -12.93 -5.84 -12.48
CA ILE A 194 -11.48 -5.73 -12.40
C ILE A 194 -11.01 -5.98 -10.97
N LEU A 195 -9.98 -6.77 -10.83
CA LEU A 195 -9.29 -6.99 -9.55
C LEU A 195 -7.98 -6.23 -9.56
N LEU A 196 -7.75 -5.46 -8.52
CA LEU A 196 -6.46 -4.82 -8.28
C LEU A 196 -5.81 -5.53 -7.11
N GLN A 197 -4.74 -6.26 -7.37
CA GLN A 197 -3.96 -6.98 -6.37
C GLN A 197 -2.66 -6.26 -6.10
N ASN A 198 -2.53 -5.68 -4.93
CA ASN A 198 -1.25 -5.16 -4.46
C ASN A 198 -0.49 -6.25 -3.69
N ILE A 199 0.79 -6.43 -4.00
CA ILE A 199 1.71 -7.35 -3.31
C ILE A 199 2.81 -6.53 -2.67
N GLY A 200 2.49 -5.95 -1.50
CA GLY A 200 3.42 -5.33 -0.58
C GLY A 200 3.91 -6.33 0.46
N GLY A 201 4.22 -5.89 1.65
CA GLY A 201 4.48 -6.78 2.80
C GLY A 201 3.25 -7.65 3.11
N ILE A 202 2.07 -7.06 3.05
CA ILE A 202 0.77 -7.73 3.02
C ILE A 202 0.21 -7.65 1.60
N GLY A 203 -0.42 -8.74 1.16
CA GLY A 203 -1.20 -8.77 -0.08
C GLY A 203 -2.62 -8.24 0.17
N ASN A 204 -3.09 -7.31 -0.64
CA ASN A 204 -4.47 -6.83 -0.57
C ASN A 204 -5.11 -6.78 -1.96
N MET A 205 -6.41 -6.99 -2.00
CA MET A 205 -7.21 -7.02 -3.22
C MET A 205 -8.35 -6.02 -3.13
N THR A 206 -8.47 -5.18 -4.17
CA THR A 206 -9.65 -4.34 -4.40
C THR A 206 -10.46 -4.95 -5.55
N VAL A 207 -11.76 -5.07 -5.36
CA VAL A 207 -12.71 -5.59 -6.35
C VAL A 207 -13.55 -4.44 -6.89
N LEU A 208 -13.45 -4.20 -8.20
CA LEU A 208 -14.12 -3.11 -8.92
C LEU A 208 -15.18 -3.68 -9.87
N PRO A 209 -16.46 -3.73 -9.45
CA PRO A 209 -17.55 -4.11 -10.35
C PRO A 209 -17.92 -2.93 -11.24
N GLY A 210 -17.74 -3.09 -12.56
CA GLY A 210 -17.88 -2.01 -13.52
C GLY A 210 -19.32 -1.51 -13.75
N ASP A 211 -20.31 -2.37 -13.52
CA ASP A 211 -21.73 -2.07 -13.72
C ASP A 211 -22.44 -1.55 -12.47
N GLU A 212 -21.71 -1.43 -11.37
CA GLU A 212 -22.24 -1.01 -10.08
C GLU A 212 -21.57 0.28 -9.62
N GLY A 213 -22.20 0.98 -8.67
CA GLY A 213 -21.66 2.21 -8.11
C GLY A 213 -20.47 1.97 -7.16
N PRO A 214 -19.83 3.04 -6.67
CA PRO A 214 -18.68 2.94 -5.76
C PRO A 214 -19.00 2.24 -4.44
N GLU A 215 -20.27 2.15 -4.06
CA GLU A 215 -20.73 1.42 -2.88
C GLU A 215 -20.58 -0.10 -2.99
N ALA A 216 -20.43 -0.62 -4.21
CA ALA A 216 -20.20 -2.03 -4.47
C ALA A 216 -18.72 -2.42 -4.47
N VAL A 217 -17.82 -1.43 -4.42
CA VAL A 217 -16.38 -1.65 -4.28
C VAL A 217 -16.07 -2.16 -2.89
N TYR A 218 -15.26 -3.19 -2.81
CA TYR A 218 -14.76 -3.71 -1.54
C TYR A 218 -13.28 -4.11 -1.67
N ALA A 219 -12.57 -3.94 -0.57
CA ALA A 219 -11.16 -4.32 -0.47
C ALA A 219 -10.92 -5.13 0.80
N PHE A 220 -9.94 -6.01 0.75
CA PHE A 220 -9.54 -6.85 1.87
C PHE A 220 -8.12 -7.40 1.68
N ASP A 221 -7.49 -7.78 2.80
CA ASP A 221 -6.17 -8.39 2.72
C ASP A 221 -6.27 -9.86 2.33
N THR A 222 -5.47 -10.27 1.34
CA THR A 222 -5.45 -11.65 0.85
C THR A 222 -4.63 -12.57 1.75
N GLY A 223 -3.57 -12.04 2.36
CA GLY A 223 -2.65 -12.76 3.23
C GLY A 223 -1.27 -12.12 3.26
N PRO A 224 -0.24 -12.86 3.66
CA PRO A 224 1.13 -12.36 3.63
C PRO A 224 1.54 -12.18 2.16
N GLY A 225 2.00 -10.96 1.83
CA GLY A 225 2.63 -10.68 0.55
C GLY A 225 4.12 -11.08 0.60
N ASN A 226 4.98 -10.08 0.61
CA ASN A 226 6.43 -10.29 0.71
C ASN A 226 6.93 -10.51 2.15
N MET A 227 6.13 -10.21 3.17
CA MET A 227 6.57 -10.16 4.57
C MET A 227 7.27 -11.43 5.04
N ILE A 228 6.68 -12.60 4.77
CA ILE A 228 7.27 -13.88 5.15
C ILE A 228 8.50 -14.17 4.30
N ILE A 229 8.43 -13.93 2.99
CA ILE A 229 9.53 -14.15 2.06
C ILE A 229 10.76 -13.35 2.49
N ASP A 230 10.60 -12.05 2.73
CA ASP A 230 11.68 -11.14 3.11
C ASP A 230 12.28 -11.50 4.48
N ALA A 231 11.45 -11.88 5.43
CA ALA A 231 11.93 -12.32 6.75
C ALA A 231 12.71 -13.64 6.66
N VAL A 232 12.24 -14.60 5.85
CA VAL A 232 12.96 -15.86 5.62
C VAL A 232 14.30 -15.62 4.91
N VAL A 233 14.32 -14.76 3.86
CA VAL A 233 15.58 -14.38 3.18
C VAL A 233 16.56 -13.77 4.16
N SER A 234 16.11 -12.82 4.98
CA SER A 234 16.97 -12.18 5.99
C SER A 234 17.54 -13.19 6.97
N ALA A 235 16.72 -14.10 7.49
CA ALA A 235 17.16 -15.14 8.43
C ALA A 235 18.17 -16.11 7.79
N LEU A 236 17.91 -16.59 6.58
CA LEU A 236 18.77 -17.54 5.86
C LEU A 236 20.11 -16.95 5.43
N THR A 237 20.17 -15.63 5.25
CA THR A 237 21.41 -14.92 4.84
C THR A 237 22.10 -14.20 5.98
N GLY A 238 21.65 -14.39 7.23
CA GLY A 238 22.22 -13.69 8.39
C GLY A 238 22.07 -12.17 8.32
N GLY A 239 21.06 -11.67 7.59
CA GLY A 239 20.79 -10.24 7.39
C GLY A 239 21.53 -9.59 6.22
N GLU A 240 22.34 -10.35 5.45
CA GLU A 240 23.04 -9.81 4.28
C GLU A 240 22.08 -9.41 3.14
N LYS A 241 20.94 -10.13 3.04
CA LYS A 241 19.87 -9.79 2.10
C LYS A 241 18.58 -9.55 2.87
N THR A 242 17.79 -8.59 2.42
CA THR A 242 16.51 -8.24 3.02
C THR A 242 15.31 -8.70 2.16
N TYR A 243 15.55 -9.16 0.93
CA TYR A 243 14.52 -9.68 0.01
C TYR A 243 15.14 -10.57 -1.06
N ASP A 244 14.33 -11.39 -1.71
CA ASP A 244 14.75 -12.22 -2.86
C ASP A 244 14.60 -11.44 -4.16
N ALA A 245 15.70 -10.91 -4.67
CA ALA A 245 15.72 -10.09 -5.89
C ALA A 245 15.28 -10.91 -7.11
N GLY A 246 14.15 -10.52 -7.71
CA GLY A 246 13.59 -11.21 -8.89
C GLY A 246 13.15 -12.64 -8.64
N GLY A 247 13.02 -13.09 -7.38
CA GLY A 247 12.69 -14.47 -7.03
C GLY A 247 13.82 -15.47 -7.34
N ALA A 248 15.06 -14.98 -7.41
CA ALA A 248 16.21 -15.79 -7.88
C ALA A 248 16.47 -17.00 -6.99
N MET A 249 16.40 -16.82 -5.66
CA MET A 249 16.62 -17.92 -4.71
C MET A 249 15.44 -18.91 -4.71
N ALA A 250 14.21 -18.40 -4.73
CA ALA A 250 13.02 -19.24 -4.77
C ALA A 250 12.93 -20.06 -6.06
N SER A 251 13.37 -19.51 -7.20
CA SER A 251 13.34 -20.20 -8.51
C SER A 251 14.25 -21.42 -8.61
N GLU A 252 15.24 -21.55 -7.72
CA GLU A 252 16.14 -22.70 -7.65
C GLU A 252 15.55 -23.86 -6.84
N GLY A 253 14.44 -23.60 -6.09
CA GLY A 253 13.83 -24.56 -5.19
C GLY A 253 12.60 -25.24 -5.76
N LYS A 254 12.11 -26.23 -5.01
CA LYS A 254 10.85 -26.91 -5.24
C LYS A 254 9.94 -26.71 -4.04
N VAL A 255 8.66 -26.49 -4.31
CA VAL A 255 7.65 -26.34 -3.26
C VAL A 255 7.54 -27.62 -2.45
N ASP A 256 7.71 -27.50 -1.13
CA ASP A 256 7.41 -28.57 -0.18
C ASP A 256 5.91 -28.57 0.11
N GLN A 257 5.23 -29.61 -0.38
CA GLN A 257 3.76 -29.71 -0.33
C GLN A 257 3.23 -29.89 1.09
N ASP A 258 4.00 -30.52 1.98
CA ASP A 258 3.58 -30.76 3.36
C ASP A 258 3.64 -29.46 4.17
N LEU A 259 4.72 -28.69 4.01
CA LEU A 259 4.83 -27.35 4.60
C LEU A 259 3.75 -26.42 4.05
N LEU A 260 3.57 -26.39 2.73
CA LEU A 260 2.54 -25.56 2.11
C LEU A 260 1.16 -25.89 2.65
N ALA A 261 0.79 -27.17 2.70
CA ALA A 261 -0.49 -27.63 3.22
C ALA A 261 -0.68 -27.25 4.70
N MET A 262 0.38 -27.30 5.50
CA MET A 262 0.35 -26.86 6.90
C MET A 262 0.06 -25.35 6.99
N LEU A 263 0.76 -24.53 6.22
CA LEU A 263 0.62 -23.08 6.23
C LEU A 263 -0.77 -22.63 5.72
N GLN A 264 -1.33 -23.33 4.74
CA GLN A 264 -2.68 -23.07 4.20
C GLN A 264 -3.80 -23.28 5.21
N GLN A 265 -3.55 -24.01 6.31
CA GLN A 265 -4.56 -24.24 7.36
C GLN A 265 -4.72 -23.07 8.33
N ASP A 266 -3.95 -22.00 8.18
CA ASP A 266 -4.13 -20.84 9.02
C ASP A 266 -5.56 -20.28 8.94
N ALA A 267 -6.19 -20.10 10.10
CA ALA A 267 -7.59 -19.68 10.20
C ALA A 267 -7.88 -18.33 9.52
N TYR A 268 -6.83 -17.49 9.29
CA TYR A 268 -6.97 -16.23 8.59
C TYR A 268 -7.60 -16.39 7.21
N TYR A 269 -7.21 -17.41 6.46
CA TYR A 269 -7.67 -17.57 5.08
C TYR A 269 -9.18 -17.83 4.97
N THR A 270 -9.79 -18.33 6.04
CA THR A 270 -11.24 -18.61 6.09
C THR A 270 -12.06 -17.55 6.82
N MET A 271 -11.44 -16.49 7.33
CA MET A 271 -12.15 -15.39 8.03
C MET A 271 -13.14 -14.69 7.09
N PRO A 272 -14.35 -14.33 7.56
CA PRO A 272 -15.30 -13.57 6.76
C PRO A 272 -14.79 -12.15 6.47
N LEU A 273 -15.31 -11.56 5.38
CA LEU A 273 -15.09 -10.13 5.10
C LEU A 273 -15.92 -9.23 6.03
N PRO A 274 -15.43 -8.03 6.38
CA PRO A 274 -14.11 -7.48 6.06
C PRO A 274 -13.00 -8.14 6.89
N LYS A 275 -11.84 -8.38 6.29
CA LYS A 275 -10.67 -8.92 6.99
C LYS A 275 -9.41 -8.14 6.66
N THR A 276 -8.58 -7.96 7.65
CA THR A 276 -7.25 -7.35 7.56
C THR A 276 -6.24 -8.18 8.33
N THR A 277 -4.96 -8.02 8.03
CA THR A 277 -3.88 -8.73 8.71
C THR A 277 -2.59 -7.91 8.66
N GLY A 278 -1.61 -8.31 9.48
CA GLY A 278 -0.35 -7.64 9.59
C GLY A 278 0.71 -8.49 10.28
N ARG A 279 1.70 -7.82 10.82
CA ARG A 279 2.82 -8.44 11.55
C ARG A 279 2.42 -9.13 12.84
N GLU A 280 1.30 -8.77 13.41
CA GLU A 280 0.74 -9.40 14.59
C GLU A 280 0.42 -10.88 14.35
N ARG A 281 0.13 -11.25 13.08
CA ARG A 281 -0.15 -12.63 12.69
C ARG A 281 1.01 -13.27 11.95
N PHE A 282 1.47 -12.66 10.86
CA PHE A 282 2.49 -13.20 9.96
C PHE A 282 3.90 -12.67 10.26
N GLY A 283 4.13 -12.23 11.50
CA GLY A 283 5.41 -11.69 11.96
C GLY A 283 6.43 -12.74 12.35
N ILE A 284 7.37 -12.35 13.21
CA ILE A 284 8.56 -13.13 13.55
C ILE A 284 8.23 -14.52 14.09
N GLN A 285 7.20 -14.65 14.93
CA GLN A 285 6.81 -15.94 15.50
C GLN A 285 6.33 -16.94 14.45
N TYR A 286 5.65 -16.44 13.41
CA TYR A 286 5.21 -17.27 12.29
C TYR A 286 6.40 -17.72 11.44
N VAL A 287 7.36 -16.82 11.21
CA VAL A 287 8.59 -17.13 10.48
C VAL A 287 9.46 -18.11 11.26
N ASP A 288 9.56 -17.98 12.59
CA ASP A 288 10.31 -18.92 13.44
C ASP A 288 9.75 -20.35 13.30
N GLN A 289 8.42 -20.54 13.25
CA GLN A 289 7.82 -21.86 13.02
C GLN A 289 8.19 -22.46 11.65
N ILE A 290 8.26 -21.62 10.62
CA ILE A 290 8.67 -22.03 9.28
C ILE A 290 10.14 -22.47 9.26
N LEU A 291 11.02 -21.71 9.92
CA LEU A 291 12.44 -22.04 10.03
C LEU A 291 12.69 -23.29 10.89
N ASP A 292 11.88 -23.49 11.92
CA ASP A 292 11.92 -24.72 12.73
C ASP A 292 11.51 -25.92 11.91
N TYR A 293 10.46 -25.79 11.07
CA TYR A 293 10.05 -26.87 10.15
C TYR A 293 11.19 -27.22 9.19
N GLN A 294 11.81 -26.20 8.56
CA GLN A 294 12.96 -26.40 7.67
C GLN A 294 14.07 -27.23 8.35
N ARG A 295 14.43 -26.85 9.59
CA ARG A 295 15.51 -27.50 10.35
C ARG A 295 15.17 -28.95 10.67
N ILE A 296 13.90 -29.24 11.07
CA ILE A 296 13.45 -30.57 11.45
C ILE A 296 13.41 -31.50 10.24
N HIS A 297 12.92 -31.00 9.09
CA HIS A 297 12.71 -31.80 7.90
C HIS A 297 13.88 -31.74 6.90
N GLY A 298 14.89 -30.91 7.15
CA GLY A 298 16.09 -30.81 6.32
C GLY A 298 15.85 -30.18 4.94
N LEU A 299 14.88 -29.24 4.84
CA LEU A 299 14.60 -28.55 3.59
C LEU A 299 15.79 -27.67 3.20
N SER A 300 16.07 -27.58 1.90
CA SER A 300 17.02 -26.60 1.38
C SER A 300 16.49 -25.18 1.53
N ASN A 301 17.39 -24.18 1.54
CA ASN A 301 17.00 -22.78 1.58
C ASN A 301 16.14 -22.39 0.37
N ALA A 302 16.46 -22.93 -0.80
CA ALA A 302 15.71 -22.69 -2.03
C ALA A 302 14.29 -23.27 -1.97
N ASP A 303 14.14 -24.52 -1.46
CA ASP A 303 12.83 -25.16 -1.35
C ASP A 303 11.94 -24.42 -0.34
N LEU A 304 12.53 -23.98 0.78
CA LEU A 304 11.78 -23.15 1.74
C LEU A 304 11.28 -21.86 1.10
N LEU A 305 12.13 -21.13 0.38
CA LEU A 305 11.76 -19.90 -0.29
C LEU A 305 10.75 -20.11 -1.41
N ALA A 306 10.88 -21.19 -2.19
CA ALA A 306 9.88 -21.58 -3.17
C ALA A 306 8.52 -21.80 -2.51
N THR A 307 8.48 -22.50 -1.36
CA THR A 307 7.25 -22.82 -0.64
C THR A 307 6.56 -21.57 -0.09
N VAL A 308 7.27 -20.65 0.57
CA VAL A 308 6.66 -19.42 1.11
C VAL A 308 6.27 -18.43 0.01
N THR A 309 6.93 -18.48 -1.14
CA THR A 309 6.54 -17.71 -2.33
C THR A 309 5.24 -18.25 -2.93
N ASP A 310 5.12 -19.58 -3.01
CA ASP A 310 3.89 -20.23 -3.47
C ASP A 310 2.72 -19.98 -2.53
N LEU A 311 2.95 -19.95 -1.21
CA LEU A 311 1.93 -19.58 -0.24
C LEU A 311 1.32 -18.19 -0.53
N THR A 312 2.14 -17.21 -0.92
CA THR A 312 1.65 -15.88 -1.30
C THR A 312 0.76 -15.96 -2.55
N ALA A 313 1.19 -16.69 -3.58
CA ALA A 313 0.40 -16.87 -4.80
C ALA A 313 -0.91 -17.61 -4.51
N TRP A 314 -0.83 -18.69 -3.72
CA TRP A 314 -1.99 -19.46 -3.31
C TRP A 314 -2.99 -18.61 -2.52
N SER A 315 -2.53 -17.79 -1.58
CA SER A 315 -3.40 -16.94 -0.75
C SER A 315 -4.22 -15.94 -1.59
N ILE A 316 -3.65 -15.43 -2.67
CA ILE A 316 -4.33 -14.56 -3.63
C ILE A 316 -5.39 -15.36 -4.40
N ALA A 317 -5.04 -16.56 -4.89
CA ALA A 317 -5.95 -17.40 -5.63
C ALA A 317 -7.12 -17.93 -4.77
N ASP A 318 -6.85 -18.36 -3.52
CA ASP A 318 -7.88 -18.75 -2.56
C ASP A 318 -8.81 -17.61 -2.21
N ALA A 319 -8.25 -16.41 -2.02
CA ALA A 319 -9.04 -15.21 -1.75
C ALA A 319 -9.99 -14.87 -2.90
N TYR A 320 -9.52 -14.94 -4.15
CA TYR A 320 -10.36 -14.80 -5.33
C TYR A 320 -11.47 -15.86 -5.36
N ALA A 321 -11.11 -17.13 -5.23
CA ALA A 321 -12.05 -18.25 -5.30
C ALA A 321 -13.12 -18.18 -4.20
N ARG A 322 -12.74 -17.74 -3.01
CA ARG A 322 -13.62 -17.72 -1.83
C ARG A 322 -14.51 -16.48 -1.74
N TYR A 323 -13.97 -15.31 -2.05
CA TYR A 323 -14.65 -14.04 -1.76
C TYR A 323 -15.13 -13.28 -2.98
N VAL A 324 -14.62 -13.58 -4.16
CA VAL A 324 -15.00 -12.89 -5.41
C VAL A 324 -15.81 -13.81 -6.31
N LEU A 325 -15.25 -14.95 -6.69
CA LEU A 325 -15.86 -15.87 -7.68
C LEU A 325 -17.31 -16.28 -7.37
N PRO A 326 -17.75 -16.49 -6.10
CA PRO A 326 -19.14 -16.80 -5.80
C PRO A 326 -20.13 -15.68 -6.10
N LYS A 327 -19.65 -14.43 -6.23
CA LYS A 327 -20.49 -13.26 -6.50
C LYS A 327 -20.37 -12.80 -7.94
N ARG A 328 -19.17 -12.87 -8.50
CA ARG A 328 -18.87 -12.37 -9.86
C ARG A 328 -17.59 -12.99 -10.41
N GLN A 329 -17.51 -13.10 -11.71
CA GLN A 329 -16.30 -13.54 -12.40
C GLN A 329 -15.45 -12.31 -12.76
N ALA A 330 -14.18 -12.33 -12.41
CA ALA A 330 -13.24 -11.29 -12.83
C ALA A 330 -12.92 -11.41 -14.32
N THR A 331 -12.84 -10.27 -14.98
CA THR A 331 -12.44 -10.15 -16.38
C THR A 331 -10.97 -9.80 -16.52
N GLU A 332 -10.40 -9.11 -15.52
CA GLU A 332 -9.01 -8.70 -15.49
C GLU A 332 -8.46 -8.70 -14.07
N LEU A 333 -7.18 -9.07 -13.93
CA LEU A 333 -6.39 -8.94 -12.71
C LEU A 333 -5.20 -8.04 -12.99
N VAL A 334 -5.18 -6.87 -12.35
CA VAL A 334 -4.03 -5.95 -12.37
C VAL A 334 -3.20 -6.19 -11.10
N VAL A 335 -1.93 -6.51 -11.27
CA VAL A 335 -1.02 -6.78 -10.16
C VAL A 335 -0.03 -5.65 -10.00
N GLY A 336 0.01 -5.08 -8.79
CA GLY A 336 0.91 -4.00 -8.39
C GLY A 336 1.73 -4.34 -7.14
N GLY A 337 2.53 -3.37 -6.69
CA GLY A 337 3.39 -3.50 -5.51
C GLY A 337 4.76 -4.10 -5.82
N GLY A 338 5.68 -4.04 -4.85
CA GLY A 338 7.06 -4.52 -5.00
C GLY A 338 7.19 -6.01 -5.29
N GLY A 339 6.19 -6.82 -4.90
CA GLY A 339 6.13 -8.25 -5.18
C GLY A 339 5.75 -8.59 -6.62
N SER A 340 5.11 -7.68 -7.37
CA SER A 340 4.61 -7.98 -8.72
C SER A 340 5.71 -8.40 -9.71
N ALA A 341 6.93 -7.91 -9.53
CA ALA A 341 8.07 -8.29 -10.37
C ALA A 341 8.55 -9.73 -10.13
N ARG A 342 8.26 -10.32 -8.97
CA ARG A 342 8.68 -11.68 -8.59
C ARG A 342 7.82 -12.74 -9.28
N PHE A 343 6.56 -12.44 -9.58
CA PHE A 343 5.59 -13.40 -10.14
C PHE A 343 5.57 -13.46 -11.68
N ARG A 344 6.29 -12.60 -12.37
CA ARG A 344 6.33 -12.59 -13.86
C ARG A 344 6.96 -13.84 -14.46
N HIS A 345 7.77 -14.62 -13.72
CA HIS A 345 8.49 -15.77 -14.25
C HIS A 345 7.85 -17.13 -13.96
N THR A 346 6.84 -17.23 -13.06
CA THR A 346 6.27 -18.51 -12.66
C THR A 346 5.01 -18.93 -13.42
N HIS A 347 4.42 -18.05 -14.24
CA HIS A 347 3.11 -18.34 -14.87
C HIS A 347 3.15 -18.52 -16.41
N ASN A 348 4.32 -18.45 -17.07
CA ASN A 348 4.37 -18.63 -18.52
C ASN A 348 4.45 -20.10 -19.01
N GLU A 349 4.45 -21.10 -18.12
CA GLU A 349 4.52 -22.52 -18.53
C GLU A 349 3.31 -23.37 -18.17
N ALA A 350 2.26 -22.79 -17.56
CA ALA A 350 1.12 -23.61 -17.08
C ALA A 350 -0.13 -23.59 -17.98
N HIS A 351 -0.17 -22.82 -19.08
CA HIS A 351 -1.26 -22.86 -20.06
C HIS A 351 -0.70 -22.68 -21.49
N ALA A 352 -0.17 -23.74 -22.04
CA ALA A 352 -0.10 -23.99 -23.49
C ALA A 352 -0.88 -25.27 -23.78
#